data_6dd2d1ac86311231ef9e2a4ab132aaa0
#
_entry.id   6dd2d1ac86311231ef9e2a4ab132aaa0
#
_cell.length_a   1.000
_cell.length_b   1.000
_cell.length_c   1.000
_cell.angle_alpha   90.00
_cell.angle_beta   90.00
_cell.angle_gamma   90.00
#
_symmetry.space_group_name_H-M   'P 1'
#
loop_
_entity.id
_entity.type
_entity.pdbx_description
1 polymer ?
#
loop_
_entity_poly.entity_id
_entity_poly.type
_entity_poly.pdbx_seq_one_letter_code
_entity_poly.pdbx_strand_id
1 'polypeptide(L)'
;EMLRSLVGSEMCIRDRDEHEVSKRYMHHYNFPSYSVGETKPSRGPGRREIGHGALAERALVPVLPSEEEFPYTIRCVSETFESNGSTSMASTCASCMSLMAAGVPIKKMVAGISCGLVTGETDDDFVLLTDIQGLEDFFGDMDFKVGGTEKGITAIQMDIKIHGLTRPIIEEAIARTREARMYILDNVMKPVISEPRKHLSQYAPKIKQITIDPQKIGDVVGKQGKVINKIIEETGVKIDISDDGIVNVCGTDEAMIDRAIAIITGIVTDIEAGMVFTGKVVRIMNFGAFVQLAPNKDGMVHISKLSDKRVAKVEDVVNIGDEVTVKVAEVDKMGRINLTMRPSDLAEKKEEKEEN
;
A
#
# COMPACT_ATOMS: atom_id res chain seq x y z
N GLU A 1 16.27 0.73 -17.93
CA GLU A 1 16.68 1.93 -17.23
C GLU A 1 15.57 2.48 -16.36
N MET A 2 15.94 3.07 -15.24
CA MET A 2 15.13 3.16 -14.03
C MET A 2 13.78 3.87 -14.22
N LEU A 3 12.70 3.12 -14.19
CA LEU A 3 11.39 3.63 -13.80
C LEU A 3 11.43 3.86 -12.28
N ARG A 4 11.30 5.10 -11.86
CA ARG A 4 11.12 5.42 -10.44
C ARG A 4 9.63 5.34 -10.13
N SER A 5 9.21 4.32 -9.43
CA SER A 5 7.91 4.31 -8.78
C SER A 5 8.05 4.94 -7.39
N LEU A 6 7.30 5.98 -7.13
CA LEU A 6 7.13 6.55 -5.80
C LEU A 6 5.81 6.06 -5.24
N VAL A 7 5.86 5.46 -4.09
CA VAL A 7 4.68 5.04 -3.33
C VAL A 7 4.56 5.99 -2.15
N GLY A 8 3.45 6.71 -2.07
CA GLY A 8 3.20 7.69 -1.02
C GLY A 8 1.74 7.68 -0.59
N SER A 9 1.46 8.23 0.58
CA SER A 9 0.11 8.31 1.17
C SER A 9 -0.70 9.53 0.72
N GLU A 10 -0.18 10.36 -0.20
CA GLU A 10 -0.90 11.55 -0.65
C GLU A 10 -1.94 11.20 -1.71
N MET A 11 -3.20 11.52 -1.45
CA MET A 11 -4.27 11.45 -2.43
C MET A 11 -4.19 12.65 -3.37
N CYS A 12 -4.13 12.40 -4.68
CA CYS A 12 -4.31 13.45 -5.68
C CYS A 12 -5.80 13.68 -5.93
N ILE A 13 -6.25 14.89 -5.65
CA ILE A 13 -7.60 15.36 -5.97
C ILE A 13 -7.59 15.82 -7.42
N ARG A 14 -8.53 15.32 -8.21
CA ARG A 14 -8.75 15.75 -9.58
C ARG A 14 -10.11 16.43 -9.69
N ASP A 15 -10.07 17.70 -10.04
CA ASP A 15 -11.27 18.46 -10.32
C ASP A 15 -11.83 18.07 -11.70
N ARG A 16 -13.03 17.52 -11.72
CA ARG A 16 -13.84 17.29 -12.93
C ARG A 16 -15.28 17.66 -12.62
N ASP A 17 -15.76 18.69 -13.24
CA ASP A 17 -17.18 19.06 -13.30
C ASP A 17 -17.90 18.99 -11.93
N GLU A 18 -17.55 19.87 -10.99
CA GLU A 18 -18.20 20.08 -9.69
C GLU A 18 -18.08 18.94 -8.65
N HIS A 19 -17.38 17.82 -8.96
CA HIS A 19 -17.12 16.76 -8.00
C HIS A 19 -15.62 16.53 -7.82
N GLU A 20 -15.12 16.66 -6.60
CA GLU A 20 -13.77 16.22 -6.23
C GLU A 20 -13.66 14.71 -6.38
N VAL A 21 -12.82 14.25 -7.30
CA VAL A 21 -12.54 12.83 -7.52
C VAL A 21 -11.11 12.52 -7.08
N SER A 22 -10.96 11.70 -6.06
CA SER A 22 -9.67 11.20 -5.63
C SER A 22 -9.13 10.15 -6.62
N LYS A 23 -7.80 10.15 -6.83
CA LYS A 23 -7.14 9.24 -7.74
C LYS A 23 -5.94 8.59 -7.05
N ARG A 24 -5.98 7.27 -6.85
CA ARG A 24 -4.91 6.49 -6.20
C ARG A 24 -3.75 6.12 -7.12
N TYR A 25 -3.96 6.10 -8.43
CA TYR A 25 -2.94 5.73 -9.40
C TYR A 25 -2.76 6.79 -10.45
N MET A 26 -1.50 7.13 -10.71
CA MET A 26 -1.10 8.09 -11.74
C MET A 26 0.04 7.50 -12.56
N HIS A 27 -0.01 7.75 -13.87
CA HIS A 27 1.08 7.43 -14.77
C HIS A 27 1.52 8.69 -15.52
N HIS A 28 2.69 9.20 -15.16
CA HIS A 28 3.30 10.34 -15.83
C HIS A 28 4.26 9.83 -16.90
N TYR A 29 4.07 10.30 -18.10
CA TYR A 29 4.88 9.96 -19.26
C TYR A 29 5.58 11.20 -19.77
N ASN A 30 6.92 11.17 -19.79
CA ASN A 30 7.78 12.25 -20.24
C ASN A 30 8.53 11.80 -21.50
N PHE A 31 8.39 12.60 -22.55
CA PHE A 31 9.00 12.38 -23.85
C PHE A 31 9.75 13.64 -24.30
N PRO A 32 10.94 13.90 -23.74
CA PRO A 32 11.73 15.08 -24.10
C PRO A 32 12.17 15.01 -25.56
N SER A 33 12.33 16.17 -26.19
CA SER A 33 12.69 16.28 -27.61
C SER A 33 13.98 15.55 -28.00
N TYR A 34 14.94 15.47 -27.08
CA TYR A 34 16.20 14.77 -27.33
C TYR A 34 16.02 13.26 -27.52
N SER A 35 14.90 12.67 -27.08
CA SER A 35 14.60 11.23 -27.29
C SER A 35 14.54 10.83 -28.75
N VAL A 36 14.28 11.78 -29.65
CA VAL A 36 14.26 11.61 -31.12
C VAL A 36 15.28 12.49 -31.79
N GLY A 37 16.30 13.00 -31.08
CA GLY A 37 17.36 13.83 -31.64
C GLY A 37 16.95 15.25 -31.98
N GLU A 38 15.80 15.73 -31.50
CA GLU A 38 15.32 17.09 -31.76
C GLU A 38 15.76 18.08 -30.69
N THR A 39 15.97 19.34 -31.10
CA THR A 39 16.21 20.45 -30.17
C THR A 39 14.98 21.36 -30.14
N LYS A 40 14.26 21.34 -29.02
CA LYS A 40 13.08 22.19 -28.76
C LYS A 40 13.12 22.77 -27.35
N PRO A 41 12.53 23.96 -27.13
CA PRO A 41 12.36 24.49 -25.76
C PRO A 41 11.58 23.51 -24.91
N SER A 42 12.05 23.29 -23.69
CA SER A 42 11.29 22.49 -22.70
C SER A 42 10.06 23.28 -22.25
N ARG A 43 8.88 22.72 -22.54
CA ARG A 43 7.58 23.24 -22.12
C ARG A 43 6.87 22.12 -21.33
N GLY A 44 5.73 22.41 -20.76
CA GLY A 44 4.91 21.36 -20.12
C GLY A 44 4.54 20.24 -21.11
N PRO A 45 4.02 19.08 -20.61
CA PRO A 45 3.72 17.91 -21.42
C PRO A 45 2.76 18.24 -22.57
N GLY A 46 3.09 17.78 -23.77
CA GLY A 46 2.27 17.92 -24.96
C GLY A 46 1.09 16.95 -24.97
N ARG A 47 0.15 17.13 -25.90
CA ARG A 47 -1.03 16.25 -26.06
C ARG A 47 -0.64 14.77 -26.24
N ARG A 48 0.45 14.50 -26.98
CA ARG A 48 0.97 13.15 -27.22
C ARG A 48 1.42 12.50 -25.91
N GLU A 49 2.15 13.23 -25.08
CA GLU A 49 2.62 12.74 -23.78
C GLU A 49 1.45 12.43 -22.84
N ILE A 50 0.46 13.31 -22.80
CA ILE A 50 -0.76 13.10 -22.00
C ILE A 50 -1.52 11.86 -22.49
N GLY A 51 -1.70 11.69 -23.81
CA GLY A 51 -2.39 10.54 -24.40
C GLY A 51 -1.65 9.22 -24.14
N HIS A 52 -0.34 9.20 -24.32
CA HIS A 52 0.50 8.01 -24.07
C HIS A 52 0.52 7.65 -22.58
N GLY A 53 0.63 8.62 -21.69
CA GLY A 53 0.52 8.40 -20.25
C GLY A 53 -0.84 7.82 -19.85
N ALA A 54 -1.92 8.37 -20.40
CA ALA A 54 -3.28 7.87 -20.15
C ALA A 54 -3.51 6.45 -20.71
N LEU A 55 -2.86 6.08 -21.81
CA LEU A 55 -2.92 4.71 -22.34
C LEU A 55 -2.24 3.72 -21.39
N ALA A 56 -1.00 4.01 -20.98
CA ALA A 56 -0.26 3.16 -20.04
C ALA A 56 -0.98 3.06 -18.69
N GLU A 57 -1.56 4.16 -18.21
CA GLU A 57 -2.36 4.18 -16.98
C GLU A 57 -3.56 3.25 -17.10
N ARG A 58 -4.37 3.38 -18.16
CA ARG A 58 -5.55 2.52 -18.39
C ARG A 58 -5.19 1.05 -18.52
N ALA A 59 -4.04 0.75 -19.13
CA ALA A 59 -3.58 -0.63 -19.28
C ALA A 59 -3.31 -1.30 -17.93
N LEU A 60 -2.87 -0.56 -16.91
CA LEU A 60 -2.46 -1.09 -15.61
C LEU A 60 -3.54 -1.03 -14.53
N VAL A 61 -4.47 -0.05 -14.60
CA VAL A 61 -5.54 0.12 -13.60
C VAL A 61 -6.29 -1.17 -13.26
N PRO A 62 -6.71 -2.04 -14.24
CA PRO A 62 -7.48 -3.24 -13.92
C PRO A 62 -6.73 -4.30 -13.09
N VAL A 63 -5.40 -4.23 -13.05
CA VAL A 63 -4.57 -5.20 -12.34
C VAL A 63 -4.04 -4.69 -11.00
N LEU A 64 -4.30 -3.43 -10.65
CA LEU A 64 -3.88 -2.88 -9.37
C LEU A 64 -4.68 -3.49 -8.21
N PRO A 65 -4.06 -3.59 -7.02
CA PRO A 65 -4.75 -4.00 -5.80
C PRO A 65 -5.79 -2.96 -5.36
N SER A 66 -6.75 -3.39 -4.55
CA SER A 66 -7.69 -2.48 -3.89
C SER A 66 -6.98 -1.61 -2.85
N GLU A 67 -7.68 -0.60 -2.33
CA GLU A 67 -7.15 0.26 -1.25
C GLU A 67 -6.97 -0.51 0.05
N GLU A 68 -7.86 -1.45 0.32
CA GLU A 68 -7.79 -2.33 1.49
C GLU A 68 -6.57 -3.27 1.44
N GLU A 69 -6.25 -3.79 0.24
CA GLU A 69 -5.09 -4.66 0.04
C GLU A 69 -3.76 -3.91 0.03
N PHE A 70 -3.78 -2.65 -0.45
CA PHE A 70 -2.57 -1.84 -0.61
C PHE A 70 -2.90 -0.36 -0.42
N PRO A 71 -2.89 0.18 0.81
CA PRO A 71 -3.37 1.52 1.16
C PRO A 71 -2.36 2.62 0.78
N TYR A 72 -1.87 2.58 -0.45
CA TYR A 72 -0.91 3.55 -0.97
C TYR A 72 -1.43 4.24 -2.22
N THR A 73 -1.09 5.51 -2.36
CA THR A 73 -1.15 6.19 -3.65
C THR A 73 0.07 5.78 -4.48
N ILE A 74 -0.17 5.37 -5.71
CA ILE A 74 0.85 4.87 -6.62
C ILE A 74 1.09 5.89 -7.73
N ARG A 75 2.34 6.32 -7.90
CA ARG A 75 2.76 7.19 -8.98
C ARG A 75 3.87 6.52 -9.79
N CYS A 76 3.57 6.16 -11.05
CA CYS A 76 4.58 5.75 -12.02
C CYS A 76 5.04 6.96 -12.82
N VAL A 77 6.35 7.07 -13.03
CA VAL A 77 6.96 8.08 -13.89
C VAL A 77 7.80 7.36 -14.94
N SER A 78 7.45 7.54 -16.21
CA SER A 78 8.17 7.00 -17.35
C SER A 78 8.96 8.11 -18.03
N GLU A 79 10.27 7.97 -18.07
CA GLU A 79 11.19 8.87 -18.75
C GLU A 79 11.72 8.19 -20.02
N THR A 80 11.44 8.76 -21.19
CA THR A 80 11.91 8.22 -22.46
C THR A 80 13.19 8.93 -22.89
N PHE A 81 14.33 8.23 -22.87
CA PHE A 81 15.63 8.81 -23.24
C PHE A 81 15.96 8.64 -24.72
N GLU A 82 15.43 7.59 -25.34
CA GLU A 82 15.62 7.31 -26.76
C GLU A 82 14.37 6.62 -27.32
N SER A 83 13.98 6.90 -28.54
CA SER A 83 12.78 6.35 -29.17
C SER A 83 12.96 6.14 -30.65
N ASN A 84 12.50 4.97 -31.11
CA ASN A 84 12.25 4.68 -32.54
C ASN A 84 10.83 4.10 -32.73
N GLY A 85 9.84 4.64 -32.02
CA GLY A 85 8.44 4.20 -32.04
C GLY A 85 8.02 3.45 -30.79
N SER A 86 6.72 3.29 -30.61
CA SER A 86 6.05 2.46 -29.59
C SER A 86 6.44 2.62 -28.11
N THR A 87 6.99 3.77 -27.73
CA THR A 87 7.47 4.02 -26.37
C THR A 87 6.38 3.99 -25.30
N SER A 88 5.11 4.23 -25.63
CA SER A 88 4.00 4.08 -24.68
C SER A 88 3.77 2.62 -24.27
N MET A 89 3.98 1.68 -25.18
CA MET A 89 3.86 0.25 -24.89
C MET A 89 5.07 -0.27 -24.11
N ALA A 90 6.27 0.21 -24.44
CA ALA A 90 7.47 -0.02 -23.63
C ALA A 90 7.27 0.52 -22.21
N SER A 91 6.69 1.73 -22.05
CA SER A 91 6.36 2.31 -20.74
C SER A 91 5.36 1.46 -19.96
N THR A 92 4.35 0.88 -20.64
CA THR A 92 3.40 -0.03 -20.00
C THR A 92 4.09 -1.28 -19.44
N CYS A 93 4.95 -1.94 -20.24
CA CYS A 93 5.70 -3.12 -19.81
C CYS A 93 6.64 -2.78 -18.64
N ALA A 94 7.41 -1.72 -18.77
CA ALA A 94 8.39 -1.32 -17.78
C ALA A 94 7.72 -0.83 -16.49
N SER A 95 6.59 -0.12 -16.54
CA SER A 95 5.81 0.27 -15.36
C SER A 95 5.22 -0.94 -14.66
N CYS A 96 4.73 -1.93 -15.39
CA CYS A 96 4.28 -3.19 -14.82
C CYS A 96 5.38 -3.87 -14.00
N MET A 97 6.58 -4.04 -14.56
CA MET A 97 7.72 -4.61 -13.85
C MET A 97 8.17 -3.74 -12.67
N SER A 98 8.11 -2.42 -12.81
CA SER A 98 8.44 -1.47 -11.74
C SER A 98 7.50 -1.59 -10.54
N LEU A 99 6.19 -1.70 -10.79
CA LEU A 99 5.19 -1.94 -9.74
C LEU A 99 5.49 -3.24 -8.99
N MET A 100 5.77 -4.33 -9.72
CA MET A 100 6.16 -5.61 -9.14
C MET A 100 7.44 -5.52 -8.33
N ALA A 101 8.45 -4.81 -8.84
CA ALA A 101 9.72 -4.59 -8.16
C ALA A 101 9.60 -3.68 -6.93
N ALA A 102 8.62 -2.78 -6.91
CA ALA A 102 8.30 -1.97 -5.74
C ALA A 102 7.51 -2.72 -4.66
N GLY A 103 7.05 -3.94 -4.93
CA GLY A 103 6.27 -4.74 -4.00
C GLY A 103 4.76 -4.46 -4.06
N VAL A 104 4.27 -3.81 -5.13
CA VAL A 104 2.83 -3.63 -5.35
C VAL A 104 2.24 -4.97 -5.78
N PRO A 105 1.26 -5.54 -5.04
CA PRO A 105 0.70 -6.86 -5.33
C PRO A 105 -0.30 -6.80 -6.49
N ILE A 106 0.21 -6.54 -7.72
CA ILE A 106 -0.63 -6.54 -8.92
C ILE A 106 -1.23 -7.92 -9.18
N LYS A 107 -2.47 -7.95 -9.63
CA LYS A 107 -3.23 -9.20 -9.85
C LYS A 107 -2.67 -10.05 -10.98
N LYS A 108 -2.17 -9.40 -12.05
CA LYS A 108 -1.60 -10.04 -13.24
C LYS A 108 -0.61 -9.10 -13.92
N MET A 109 0.40 -9.69 -14.55
CA MET A 109 1.35 -8.96 -15.38
C MET A 109 0.67 -8.45 -16.67
N VAL A 110 1.03 -7.26 -17.10
CA VAL A 110 0.53 -6.58 -18.30
C VAL A 110 1.70 -6.29 -19.22
N ALA A 111 1.57 -6.69 -20.48
CA ALA A 111 2.44 -6.27 -21.55
C ALA A 111 1.69 -5.42 -22.58
N GLY A 112 2.41 -4.63 -23.33
CA GLY A 112 1.88 -3.83 -24.44
C GLY A 112 2.71 -3.98 -25.69
N ILE A 113 2.07 -3.88 -26.85
CA ILE A 113 2.69 -3.92 -28.19
C ILE A 113 1.93 -3.03 -29.15
N SER A 114 2.60 -2.53 -30.20
CA SER A 114 1.96 -1.87 -31.31
C SER A 114 1.86 -2.80 -32.54
N CYS A 115 0.91 -2.49 -33.40
CA CYS A 115 0.72 -3.13 -34.70
C CYS A 115 0.42 -2.05 -35.74
N GLY A 116 1.19 -2.04 -36.82
CA GLY A 116 0.99 -1.15 -37.96
C GLY A 116 0.19 -1.82 -39.05
N LEU A 117 -0.32 -1.02 -39.95
CA LEU A 117 -0.99 -1.46 -41.17
C LEU A 117 -0.42 -0.69 -42.39
N VAL A 118 -0.20 -1.43 -43.44
CA VAL A 118 0.04 -0.88 -44.79
C VAL A 118 -0.97 -1.53 -45.70
N THR A 119 -1.78 -0.70 -46.40
CA THR A 119 -2.80 -1.14 -47.37
C THR A 119 -2.30 -1.01 -48.78
N GLY A 120 -2.72 -1.92 -49.64
CA GLY A 120 -2.47 -1.87 -51.07
C GLY A 120 -3.63 -1.23 -51.84
N GLU A 121 -3.84 -1.68 -53.09
CA GLU A 121 -4.86 -1.11 -53.97
C GLU A 121 -6.28 -1.57 -53.69
N THR A 122 -6.44 -2.65 -52.95
CA THR A 122 -7.75 -3.24 -52.61
C THR A 122 -7.85 -3.48 -51.10
N ASP A 123 -9.08 -3.60 -50.56
CA ASP A 123 -9.35 -3.82 -49.15
C ASP A 123 -8.78 -5.16 -48.62
N ASP A 124 -8.53 -6.11 -49.53
CA ASP A 124 -7.96 -7.43 -49.19
C ASP A 124 -6.42 -7.45 -49.29
N ASP A 125 -5.84 -6.39 -49.89
CA ASP A 125 -4.38 -6.24 -50.03
C ASP A 125 -3.82 -5.41 -48.86
N PHE A 126 -3.43 -6.07 -47.82
CA PHE A 126 -2.85 -5.38 -46.65
C PHE A 126 -1.76 -6.21 -45.97
N VAL A 127 -0.87 -5.52 -45.27
CA VAL A 127 0.18 -6.10 -44.45
C VAL A 127 0.12 -5.51 -43.06
N LEU A 128 0.09 -6.38 -42.03
CA LEU A 128 0.22 -5.98 -40.64
C LEU A 128 1.68 -6.10 -40.17
N LEU A 129 2.16 -5.05 -39.52
CA LEU A 129 3.50 -4.96 -38.98
C LEU A 129 3.44 -5.09 -37.45
N THR A 130 4.28 -5.93 -36.85
CA THR A 130 4.36 -6.10 -35.41
C THR A 130 5.50 -5.25 -34.86
N ASP A 131 5.20 -4.40 -33.86
CA ASP A 131 6.15 -3.50 -33.21
C ASP A 131 6.77 -2.47 -34.17
N ILE A 132 5.96 -1.50 -34.56
CA ILE A 132 6.30 -0.52 -35.61
C ILE A 132 7.40 0.45 -35.15
N GLN A 133 8.28 0.77 -36.11
CA GLN A 133 9.29 1.81 -35.99
C GLN A 133 8.70 3.20 -36.33
N GLY A 134 9.45 4.26 -36.01
CA GLY A 134 8.99 5.63 -36.23
C GLY A 134 8.66 5.94 -37.70
N LEU A 135 9.39 5.36 -38.67
CA LEU A 135 9.09 5.52 -40.11
C LEU A 135 7.82 4.75 -40.50
N GLU A 136 7.61 3.58 -39.95
CA GLU A 136 6.41 2.76 -40.18
C GLU A 136 5.17 3.41 -39.57
N ASP A 137 5.30 4.05 -38.38
CA ASP A 137 4.25 4.89 -37.80
C ASP A 137 3.93 6.09 -38.70
N PHE A 138 4.95 6.73 -39.28
CA PHE A 138 4.77 7.92 -40.10
C PHE A 138 4.10 7.63 -41.45
N PHE A 139 4.54 6.60 -42.15
CA PHE A 139 4.06 6.24 -43.51
C PHE A 139 2.95 5.20 -43.50
N GLY A 140 2.77 4.42 -42.46
CA GLY A 140 1.72 3.42 -42.36
C GLY A 140 0.32 4.01 -42.19
N ASP A 141 -0.69 3.19 -42.42
CA ASP A 141 -2.11 3.56 -42.46
C ASP A 141 -2.78 3.45 -41.09
N MET A 142 -2.17 2.71 -40.14
CA MET A 142 -2.67 2.52 -38.79
C MET A 142 -1.51 2.36 -37.80
N ASP A 143 -1.68 2.95 -36.59
CA ASP A 143 -0.96 2.62 -35.37
C ASP A 143 -1.95 2.05 -34.35
N PHE A 144 -1.90 0.74 -34.14
CA PHE A 144 -2.80 0.01 -33.26
C PHE A 144 -2.04 -0.51 -32.04
N LYS A 145 -2.31 0.05 -30.88
CA LYS A 145 -1.63 -0.29 -29.62
C LYS A 145 -2.55 -1.08 -28.70
N VAL A 146 -2.05 -2.21 -28.21
CA VAL A 146 -2.81 -3.10 -27.32
C VAL A 146 -2.00 -3.43 -26.08
N GLY A 147 -2.54 -3.06 -24.93
CA GLY A 147 -2.08 -3.51 -23.61
C GLY A 147 -2.97 -4.60 -23.07
N GLY A 148 -2.41 -5.55 -22.32
CA GLY A 148 -3.21 -6.59 -21.69
C GLY A 148 -2.41 -7.67 -20.97
N THR A 149 -3.17 -8.49 -20.24
CA THR A 149 -2.68 -9.66 -19.52
C THR A 149 -2.68 -10.92 -20.40
N GLU A 150 -2.26 -12.04 -19.85
CA GLU A 150 -2.42 -13.36 -20.49
C GLU A 150 -3.90 -13.71 -20.78
N LYS A 151 -4.84 -13.18 -19.97
CA LYS A 151 -6.27 -13.50 -20.06
C LYS A 151 -7.05 -12.59 -21.00
N GLY A 152 -6.64 -11.35 -21.17
CA GLY A 152 -7.38 -10.39 -21.98
C GLY A 152 -6.73 -9.03 -22.12
N ILE A 153 -7.35 -8.22 -22.94
CA ILE A 153 -6.95 -6.86 -23.25
C ILE A 153 -7.42 -5.93 -22.11
N THR A 154 -6.56 -5.01 -21.70
CA THR A 154 -6.87 -3.99 -20.67
C THR A 154 -6.95 -2.58 -21.25
N ALA A 155 -6.26 -2.32 -22.35
CA ALA A 155 -6.34 -1.03 -23.05
C ALA A 155 -6.05 -1.18 -24.55
N ILE A 156 -6.72 -0.37 -25.33
CA ILE A 156 -6.48 -0.21 -26.79
C ILE A 156 -6.38 1.28 -27.08
N GLN A 157 -5.45 1.62 -27.97
CA GLN A 157 -5.42 2.89 -28.70
C GLN A 157 -5.27 2.58 -30.17
N MET A 158 -6.05 3.24 -31.00
CA MET A 158 -5.99 3.13 -32.45
C MET A 158 -5.92 4.53 -33.04
N ASP A 159 -4.95 4.74 -33.92
CA ASP A 159 -4.82 5.89 -34.78
C ASP A 159 -4.81 5.41 -36.22
N ILE A 160 -5.74 5.91 -37.04
CA ILE A 160 -5.90 5.50 -38.43
C ILE A 160 -5.84 6.73 -39.36
N LYS A 161 -5.18 6.56 -40.51
CA LYS A 161 -5.05 7.60 -41.54
C LYS A 161 -5.91 7.32 -42.78
N ILE A 162 -6.65 6.21 -42.74
CA ILE A 162 -7.61 5.77 -43.77
C ILE A 162 -9.05 5.87 -43.26
N HIS A 163 -10.03 5.69 -44.14
CA HIS A 163 -11.45 5.94 -43.81
C HIS A 163 -12.09 4.88 -42.91
N GLY A 164 -11.39 3.83 -42.53
CA GLY A 164 -11.87 2.79 -41.67
C GLY A 164 -11.08 1.51 -41.83
N LEU A 165 -11.34 0.54 -40.96
CA LEU A 165 -10.71 -0.78 -40.99
C LEU A 165 -11.76 -1.83 -41.33
N THR A 166 -11.40 -2.80 -42.13
CA THR A 166 -12.24 -3.96 -42.37
C THR A 166 -12.18 -4.92 -41.21
N ARG A 167 -13.20 -5.75 -41.06
CA ARG A 167 -13.25 -6.75 -39.99
C ARG A 167 -12.06 -7.72 -40.00
N PRO A 168 -11.61 -8.25 -41.15
CA PRO A 168 -10.43 -9.10 -41.24
C PRO A 168 -9.17 -8.41 -40.68
N ILE A 169 -8.92 -7.15 -41.00
CA ILE A 169 -7.78 -6.36 -40.49
C ILE A 169 -7.82 -6.30 -38.96
N ILE A 170 -8.99 -5.98 -38.38
CA ILE A 170 -9.15 -5.91 -36.91
C ILE A 170 -8.91 -7.25 -36.23
N GLU A 171 -9.50 -8.32 -36.78
CA GLU A 171 -9.36 -9.67 -36.22
C GLU A 171 -7.91 -10.14 -36.26
N GLU A 172 -7.20 -9.93 -37.37
CA GLU A 172 -5.79 -10.27 -37.48
C GLU A 172 -4.90 -9.41 -36.62
N ALA A 173 -5.13 -8.10 -36.51
CA ALA A 173 -4.38 -7.21 -35.65
C ALA A 173 -4.50 -7.61 -34.18
N ILE A 174 -5.71 -7.97 -33.71
CA ILE A 174 -5.95 -8.48 -32.35
C ILE A 174 -5.20 -9.81 -32.13
N ALA A 175 -5.26 -10.73 -33.07
CA ALA A 175 -4.58 -12.03 -32.99
C ALA A 175 -3.06 -11.85 -32.93
N ARG A 176 -2.49 -11.03 -33.82
CA ARG A 176 -1.06 -10.74 -33.91
C ARG A 176 -0.53 -10.03 -32.66
N THR A 177 -1.24 -9.02 -32.18
CA THR A 177 -0.88 -8.33 -30.95
C THR A 177 -1.00 -9.21 -29.72
N ARG A 178 -1.91 -10.19 -29.70
CA ARG A 178 -1.99 -11.19 -28.66
C ARG A 178 -0.74 -12.08 -28.65
N GLU A 179 -0.35 -12.60 -29.79
CA GLU A 179 0.84 -13.45 -29.91
C GLU A 179 2.10 -12.70 -29.42
N ALA A 180 2.30 -11.47 -29.90
CA ALA A 180 3.43 -10.64 -29.50
C ALA A 180 3.43 -10.30 -28.01
N ARG A 181 2.27 -9.98 -27.42
CA ARG A 181 2.15 -9.74 -25.98
C ARG A 181 2.47 -10.99 -25.16
N MET A 182 2.00 -12.16 -25.58
CA MET A 182 2.33 -13.42 -24.90
C MET A 182 3.83 -13.70 -24.96
N TYR A 183 4.46 -13.45 -26.12
CA TYR A 183 5.92 -13.56 -26.25
C TYR A 183 6.65 -12.62 -25.27
N ILE A 184 6.24 -11.36 -25.17
CA ILE A 184 6.84 -10.38 -24.25
C ILE A 184 6.65 -10.82 -22.79
N LEU A 185 5.43 -11.24 -22.41
CA LEU A 185 5.17 -11.72 -21.07
C LEU A 185 6.06 -12.90 -20.70
N ASP A 186 6.14 -13.92 -21.57
CA ASP A 186 6.77 -15.19 -21.24
C ASP A 186 8.29 -15.17 -21.40
N ASN A 187 8.80 -14.47 -22.43
CA ASN A 187 10.22 -14.53 -22.80
C ASN A 187 11.02 -13.30 -22.40
N VAL A 188 10.35 -12.17 -22.10
CA VAL A 188 11.04 -10.91 -21.78
C VAL A 188 10.79 -10.51 -20.34
N MET A 189 9.52 -10.43 -19.90
CA MET A 189 9.18 -9.88 -18.59
C MET A 189 9.30 -10.91 -17.46
N LYS A 190 8.70 -12.10 -17.61
CA LYS A 190 8.75 -13.16 -16.57
C LYS A 190 10.16 -13.62 -16.20
N PRO A 191 11.14 -13.73 -17.12
CA PRO A 191 12.51 -14.06 -16.74
C PRO A 191 13.20 -13.00 -15.86
N VAL A 192 12.75 -11.74 -15.95
CA VAL A 192 13.27 -10.63 -15.14
C VAL A 192 12.61 -10.57 -13.78
N ILE A 193 11.29 -10.65 -13.76
CA ILE A 193 10.48 -10.67 -12.54
C ILE A 193 9.17 -11.41 -12.80
N SER A 194 9.00 -12.58 -12.18
CA SER A 194 7.83 -13.44 -12.39
C SER A 194 6.67 -13.11 -11.46
N GLU A 195 6.97 -12.59 -10.26
CA GLU A 195 6.00 -12.27 -9.20
C GLU A 195 6.36 -10.95 -8.53
N PRO A 196 5.38 -10.20 -8.00
CA PRO A 196 5.65 -9.03 -7.17
C PRO A 196 6.55 -9.38 -5.98
N ARG A 197 7.47 -8.49 -5.62
CA ARG A 197 8.29 -8.65 -4.41
C ARG A 197 7.39 -8.67 -3.19
N LYS A 198 7.69 -9.56 -2.24
CA LYS A 198 6.90 -9.73 -1.00
C LYS A 198 7.03 -8.56 -0.03
N HIS A 199 8.11 -7.80 -0.13
CA HIS A 199 8.41 -6.70 0.77
C HIS A 199 8.67 -5.42 -0.02
N LEU A 200 8.18 -4.31 0.53
CA LEU A 200 8.54 -2.97 0.05
C LEU A 200 10.04 -2.72 0.26
N SER A 201 10.59 -1.77 -0.48
CA SER A 201 11.96 -1.30 -0.24
C SER A 201 12.15 -0.90 1.21
N GLN A 202 13.35 -1.13 1.76
CA GLN A 202 13.70 -0.68 3.12
C GLN A 202 13.54 0.84 3.32
N TYR A 203 13.62 1.61 2.24
CA TYR A 203 13.47 3.07 2.24
C TYR A 203 12.02 3.52 1.97
N ALA A 204 11.15 2.61 1.59
CA ALA A 204 9.74 2.93 1.34
C ALA A 204 9.02 3.13 2.68
N PRO A 205 8.16 4.14 2.82
CA PRO A 205 7.26 4.24 3.96
C PRO A 205 6.34 3.01 3.98
N LYS A 206 6.21 2.41 5.15
CA LYS A 206 5.31 1.28 5.39
C LYS A 206 4.07 1.81 6.10
N ILE A 207 2.90 1.33 5.70
CA ILE A 207 1.63 1.68 6.31
C ILE A 207 1.03 0.40 6.87
N LYS A 208 0.68 0.42 8.16
CA LYS A 208 -0.18 -0.59 8.78
C LYS A 208 -1.49 0.05 9.20
N GLN A 209 -2.58 -0.62 8.90
CA GLN A 209 -3.92 -0.16 9.22
C GLN A 209 -4.51 -1.01 10.32
N ILE A 210 -5.14 -0.37 11.29
CA ILE A 210 -5.96 -1.02 12.32
C ILE A 210 -7.31 -0.31 12.40
N THR A 211 -8.32 -1.02 12.89
CA THR A 211 -9.65 -0.44 13.13
C THR A 211 -9.90 -0.37 14.63
N ILE A 212 -10.34 0.76 15.12
CA ILE A 212 -10.72 1.00 16.51
C ILE A 212 -12.19 1.40 16.60
N ASP A 213 -12.78 1.29 17.76
CA ASP A 213 -14.12 1.81 18.02
C ASP A 213 -14.11 3.35 17.85
N PRO A 214 -14.98 3.93 16.98
CA PRO A 214 -15.08 5.36 16.80
C PRO A 214 -15.27 6.15 18.12
N GLN A 215 -15.94 5.56 19.11
CA GLN A 215 -16.13 6.17 20.43
C GLN A 215 -14.81 6.32 21.21
N LYS A 216 -13.79 5.53 20.88
CA LYS A 216 -12.47 5.55 21.51
C LYS A 216 -11.46 6.47 20.81
N ILE A 217 -11.82 7.08 19.68
CA ILE A 217 -10.94 8.03 18.94
C ILE A 217 -10.49 9.16 19.87
N GLY A 218 -11.42 9.69 20.68
CA GLY A 218 -11.11 10.73 21.66
C GLY A 218 -10.04 10.36 22.69
N ASP A 219 -9.97 9.09 23.09
CA ASP A 219 -8.97 8.58 24.04
C ASP A 219 -7.58 8.49 23.38
N VAL A 220 -7.53 8.09 22.11
CA VAL A 220 -6.27 8.00 21.33
C VAL A 220 -5.72 9.39 20.99
N VAL A 221 -6.58 10.32 20.61
CA VAL A 221 -6.19 11.71 20.30
C VAL A 221 -5.81 12.45 21.59
N GLY A 222 -6.61 12.29 22.63
CA GLY A 222 -6.43 12.97 23.92
C GLY A 222 -6.75 14.46 23.86
N LYS A 223 -6.76 15.13 25.02
CA LYS A 223 -7.04 16.58 25.10
C LYS A 223 -6.04 17.37 24.26
N GLN A 224 -6.53 18.11 23.25
CA GLN A 224 -5.71 18.92 22.32
C GLN A 224 -4.60 18.11 21.62
N GLY A 225 -4.86 16.84 21.32
CA GLY A 225 -3.89 16.00 20.63
C GLY A 225 -2.69 15.51 21.48
N LYS A 226 -2.71 15.70 22.79
CA LYS A 226 -1.55 15.38 23.64
C LYS A 226 -1.13 13.92 23.63
N VAL A 227 -2.09 13.00 23.54
CA VAL A 227 -1.79 11.56 23.57
C VAL A 227 -1.18 11.13 22.24
N ILE A 228 -1.84 11.46 21.12
CA ILE A 228 -1.35 11.11 19.78
C ILE A 228 0.02 11.74 19.49
N ASN A 229 0.20 13.02 19.84
CA ASN A 229 1.49 13.71 19.63
C ASN A 229 2.62 13.03 20.42
N LYS A 230 2.35 12.58 21.64
CA LYS A 230 3.33 11.83 22.44
C LYS A 230 3.71 10.51 21.77
N ILE A 231 2.75 9.78 21.21
CA ILE A 231 3.01 8.52 20.47
C ILE A 231 3.90 8.83 19.26
N ILE A 232 3.58 9.89 18.50
CA ILE A 232 4.34 10.33 17.32
C ILE A 232 5.78 10.72 17.73
N GLU A 233 5.95 11.48 18.81
CA GLU A 233 7.28 11.89 19.31
C GLU A 233 8.12 10.69 19.76
N GLU A 234 7.52 9.70 20.45
CA GLU A 234 8.22 8.52 20.95
C GLU A 234 8.59 7.51 19.86
N THR A 235 7.82 7.43 18.78
CA THR A 235 7.98 6.41 17.74
C THR A 235 8.47 6.96 16.40
N GLY A 236 8.36 8.27 16.17
CA GLY A 236 8.72 8.91 14.90
C GLY A 236 7.80 8.55 13.72
N VAL A 237 6.65 7.92 13.96
CA VAL A 237 5.67 7.56 12.93
C VAL A 237 4.69 8.70 12.67
N LYS A 238 3.99 8.64 11.53
CA LYS A 238 2.80 9.46 11.26
C LYS A 238 1.55 8.61 11.54
N ILE A 239 0.54 9.23 12.14
CA ILE A 239 -0.72 8.57 12.50
C ILE A 239 -1.86 9.40 11.96
N ASP A 240 -2.71 8.79 11.14
CA ASP A 240 -3.96 9.37 10.65
C ASP A 240 -5.13 8.53 11.14
N ILE A 241 -6.19 9.20 11.61
CA ILE A 241 -7.40 8.55 12.13
C ILE A 241 -8.60 9.14 11.41
N SER A 242 -9.38 8.28 10.76
CA SER A 242 -10.65 8.66 10.13
C SER A 242 -11.80 8.60 11.13
N ASP A 243 -12.92 9.29 10.81
CA ASP A 243 -14.10 9.35 11.68
C ASP A 243 -14.76 7.98 11.90
N ASP A 244 -14.55 7.03 11.00
CA ASP A 244 -15.05 5.62 11.06
C ASP A 244 -14.15 4.71 11.92
N GLY A 245 -13.07 5.26 12.52
CA GLY A 245 -12.18 4.50 13.39
C GLY A 245 -11.06 3.76 12.66
N ILE A 246 -10.81 4.03 11.39
CA ILE A 246 -9.66 3.51 10.66
C ILE A 246 -8.43 4.31 11.06
N VAL A 247 -7.41 3.63 11.58
CA VAL A 247 -6.13 4.23 11.99
C VAL A 247 -5.03 3.74 11.06
N ASN A 248 -4.42 4.67 10.33
CA ASN A 248 -3.27 4.42 9.48
C ASN A 248 -1.99 4.86 10.21
N VAL A 249 -1.07 3.93 10.44
CA VAL A 249 0.22 4.19 11.06
C VAL A 249 1.30 4.04 10.00
N CYS A 250 2.02 5.13 9.68
CA CYS A 250 2.99 5.20 8.61
C CYS A 250 4.39 5.54 9.13
N GLY A 251 5.40 4.79 8.69
CA GLY A 251 6.80 5.03 9.04
C GLY A 251 7.76 4.21 8.19
N THR A 252 9.05 4.44 8.32
CA THR A 252 10.09 3.65 7.64
C THR A 252 10.54 2.45 8.47
N ASP A 253 10.48 2.57 9.79
CA ASP A 253 10.84 1.52 10.76
C ASP A 253 9.60 0.74 11.19
N GLU A 254 9.56 -0.53 10.82
CA GLU A 254 8.43 -1.42 11.12
C GLU A 254 8.27 -1.69 12.63
N ALA A 255 9.38 -1.76 13.38
CA ALA A 255 9.34 -1.95 14.82
C ALA A 255 8.70 -0.75 15.54
N MET A 256 8.93 0.47 15.03
CA MET A 256 8.31 1.68 15.57
C MET A 256 6.83 1.76 15.22
N ILE A 257 6.43 1.30 14.02
CA ILE A 257 5.02 1.18 13.64
C ILE A 257 4.30 0.20 14.58
N ASP A 258 4.89 -0.98 14.81
CA ASP A 258 4.30 -2.00 15.69
C ASP A 258 4.20 -1.50 17.13
N ARG A 259 5.20 -0.75 17.59
CA ARG A 259 5.17 -0.10 18.90
C ARG A 259 4.03 0.92 19.01
N ALA A 260 3.85 1.77 18.01
CA ALA A 260 2.75 2.74 17.98
C ALA A 260 1.38 2.04 18.00
N ILE A 261 1.21 0.99 17.18
CA ILE A 261 -0.01 0.18 17.15
C ILE A 261 -0.27 -0.48 18.51
N ALA A 262 0.75 -1.03 19.15
CA ALA A 262 0.62 -1.64 20.49
C ALA A 262 0.16 -0.61 21.54
N ILE A 263 0.69 0.62 21.49
CA ILE A 263 0.27 1.71 22.38
C ILE A 263 -1.20 2.07 22.13
N ILE A 264 -1.58 2.27 20.86
CA ILE A 264 -2.96 2.62 20.48
C ILE A 264 -3.92 1.52 20.91
N THR A 265 -3.59 0.26 20.61
CA THR A 265 -4.40 -0.90 21.01
C THR A 265 -4.55 -0.98 22.53
N GLY A 266 -3.48 -0.73 23.29
CA GLY A 266 -3.53 -0.66 24.75
C GLY A 266 -4.47 0.43 25.29
N ILE A 267 -4.57 1.58 24.59
CA ILE A 267 -5.47 2.66 24.98
C ILE A 267 -6.94 2.26 24.77
N VAL A 268 -7.26 1.69 23.60
CA VAL A 268 -8.65 1.38 23.20
C VAL A 268 -9.18 0.08 23.77
N THR A 269 -8.31 -0.84 24.19
CA THR A 269 -8.74 -2.11 24.78
C THR A 269 -9.39 -1.87 26.13
N ASP A 270 -10.62 -2.36 26.32
CA ASP A 270 -11.26 -2.38 27.62
C ASP A 270 -10.61 -3.45 28.48
N ILE A 271 -10.31 -3.05 29.71
CA ILE A 271 -9.65 -3.95 30.67
C ILE A 271 -10.76 -4.70 31.41
N GLU A 272 -10.79 -6.01 31.19
CA GLU A 272 -11.78 -6.91 31.80
C GLU A 272 -11.14 -7.84 32.84
N ALA A 273 -11.95 -8.32 33.77
CA ALA A 273 -11.52 -9.30 34.75
C ALA A 273 -11.00 -10.58 34.08
N GLY A 274 -9.90 -11.12 34.58
CA GLY A 274 -9.23 -12.30 34.03
C GLY A 274 -8.13 -12.03 33.01
N MET A 275 -8.03 -10.81 32.47
CA MET A 275 -6.93 -10.43 31.54
C MET A 275 -5.60 -10.40 32.27
N VAL A 276 -4.53 -10.82 31.60
CA VAL A 276 -3.15 -10.82 32.11
C VAL A 276 -2.33 -9.79 31.36
N PHE A 277 -1.60 -8.95 32.10
CA PHE A 277 -0.73 -7.91 31.57
C PHE A 277 0.66 -8.01 32.17
N THR A 278 1.66 -7.58 31.41
CA THR A 278 3.00 -7.27 31.95
C THR A 278 3.15 -5.75 31.95
N GLY A 279 3.37 -5.17 33.11
CA GLY A 279 3.44 -3.73 33.29
C GLY A 279 4.52 -3.31 34.28
N LYS A 280 4.85 -2.02 34.28
CA LYS A 280 5.84 -1.43 35.21
C LYS A 280 5.17 -0.93 36.48
N VAL A 281 5.80 -1.16 37.62
CA VAL A 281 5.41 -0.56 38.90
C VAL A 281 5.72 0.93 38.86
N VAL A 282 4.69 1.76 38.86
CA VAL A 282 4.83 3.24 38.74
C VAL A 282 4.74 3.94 40.09
N ARG A 283 4.13 3.33 41.07
CA ARG A 283 3.97 3.90 42.44
C ARG A 283 3.77 2.81 43.48
N ILE A 284 4.36 3.01 44.63
CA ILE A 284 4.19 2.12 45.80
C ILE A 284 3.55 2.92 46.92
N MET A 285 2.61 2.28 47.65
CA MET A 285 1.93 2.78 48.84
C MET A 285 1.94 1.68 49.91
N ASN A 286 1.74 2.03 51.17
CA ASN A 286 1.77 1.07 52.27
C ASN A 286 0.77 -0.10 52.13
N PHE A 287 -0.30 0.09 51.34
CA PHE A 287 -1.36 -0.88 51.11
C PHE A 287 -1.25 -1.63 49.74
N GLY A 288 -0.32 -1.27 48.89
CA GLY A 288 -0.17 -1.95 47.60
C GLY A 288 0.71 -1.19 46.60
N ALA A 289 0.91 -1.80 45.42
CA ALA A 289 1.64 -1.27 44.29
C ALA A 289 0.69 -0.90 43.15
N PHE A 290 1.00 0.17 42.45
CA PHE A 290 0.32 0.56 41.22
C PHE A 290 1.16 0.15 40.00
N VAL A 291 0.54 -0.61 39.10
CA VAL A 291 1.17 -1.14 37.89
C VAL A 291 0.52 -0.50 36.68
N GLN A 292 1.31 0.07 35.83
CA GLN A 292 0.82 0.64 34.56
C GLN A 292 0.55 -0.47 33.57
N LEU A 293 -0.70 -0.60 33.13
CA LEU A 293 -1.17 -1.62 32.18
C LEU A 293 -1.16 -1.09 30.76
N ALA A 294 -1.48 0.19 30.61
CA ALA A 294 -1.46 0.92 29.34
C ALA A 294 -1.23 2.42 29.62
N PRO A 295 -0.94 3.25 28.62
CA PRO A 295 -0.88 4.70 28.79
C PRO A 295 -2.15 5.23 29.47
N ASN A 296 -2.00 5.90 30.62
CA ASN A 296 -3.06 6.44 31.46
C ASN A 296 -4.01 5.39 32.12
N LYS A 297 -3.66 4.11 32.11
CA LYS A 297 -4.41 3.03 32.77
C LYS A 297 -3.53 2.33 33.78
N ASP A 298 -3.69 2.66 35.06
CA ASP A 298 -2.97 2.03 36.16
C ASP A 298 -3.93 1.11 36.94
N GLY A 299 -3.46 -0.07 37.28
CA GLY A 299 -4.17 -0.99 38.17
C GLY A 299 -3.46 -1.12 39.52
N MET A 300 -4.19 -1.41 40.58
CA MET A 300 -3.67 -1.56 41.93
C MET A 300 -3.55 -3.04 42.31
N VAL A 301 -2.37 -3.46 42.71
CA VAL A 301 -2.12 -4.74 43.38
C VAL A 301 -2.12 -4.48 44.89
N HIS A 302 -3.15 -4.93 45.59
CA HIS A 302 -3.18 -4.82 47.05
C HIS A 302 -2.08 -5.69 47.68
N ILE A 303 -1.51 -5.29 48.82
CA ILE A 303 -0.41 -5.99 49.52
C ILE A 303 -0.71 -7.48 49.74
N SER A 304 -1.96 -7.83 49.99
CA SER A 304 -2.41 -9.22 50.15
C SER A 304 -2.47 -10.02 48.85
N LYS A 305 -2.32 -9.38 47.67
CA LYS A 305 -2.37 -9.97 46.32
C LYS A 305 -1.02 -9.96 45.62
N LEU A 306 0.07 -9.52 46.31
CA LEU A 306 1.43 -9.49 45.75
C LEU A 306 2.07 -10.89 45.75
N SER A 307 1.74 -11.75 46.69
CA SER A 307 2.30 -13.11 46.79
C SER A 307 1.32 -14.06 47.52
N ASP A 308 1.49 -15.35 47.31
CA ASP A 308 0.75 -16.39 48.07
C ASP A 308 1.17 -16.43 49.54
N LYS A 309 2.36 -15.91 49.88
CA LYS A 309 2.85 -15.79 51.26
C LYS A 309 2.51 -14.40 51.83
N ARG A 310 2.39 -14.33 53.16
CA ARG A 310 2.13 -13.05 53.84
C ARG A 310 3.30 -12.09 53.64
N VAL A 311 3.03 -10.95 53.03
CA VAL A 311 4.01 -9.87 52.78
C VAL A 311 3.92 -8.82 53.89
N ALA A 312 5.05 -8.44 54.50
CA ALA A 312 5.09 -7.45 55.57
C ALA A 312 5.13 -6.02 55.02
N LYS A 313 5.89 -5.79 53.96
CA LYS A 313 5.99 -4.49 53.24
C LYS A 313 5.95 -4.73 51.74
N VAL A 314 5.39 -3.79 50.99
CA VAL A 314 5.25 -3.90 49.53
C VAL A 314 6.63 -3.94 48.85
N GLU A 315 7.58 -3.17 49.39
CA GLU A 315 8.96 -3.06 48.91
C GLU A 315 9.78 -4.37 49.08
N ASP A 316 9.29 -5.33 49.92
CA ASP A 316 9.92 -6.64 50.06
C ASP A 316 9.69 -7.53 48.82
N VAL A 317 8.72 -7.17 47.95
CA VAL A 317 8.32 -7.95 46.77
C VAL A 317 8.54 -7.22 45.47
N VAL A 318 8.27 -5.90 45.40
CA VAL A 318 8.38 -5.11 44.17
C VAL A 318 8.94 -3.72 44.48
N ASN A 319 9.69 -3.17 43.50
CA ASN A 319 10.23 -1.80 43.55
C ASN A 319 9.66 -0.98 42.40
N ILE A 320 9.74 0.36 42.53
CA ILE A 320 9.34 1.27 41.45
C ILE A 320 10.24 1.02 40.25
N GLY A 321 9.63 0.80 39.07
CA GLY A 321 10.32 0.50 37.81
C GLY A 321 10.41 -0.98 37.47
N ASP A 322 10.10 -1.88 38.40
CA ASP A 322 10.08 -3.32 38.15
C ASP A 322 8.99 -3.68 37.12
N GLU A 323 9.32 -4.59 36.21
CA GLU A 323 8.35 -5.19 35.29
C GLU A 323 7.73 -6.41 35.95
N VAL A 324 6.41 -6.40 36.08
CA VAL A 324 5.66 -7.46 36.80
C VAL A 324 4.51 -7.95 35.93
N THR A 325 4.25 -9.27 36.02
CA THR A 325 3.07 -9.87 35.38
C THR A 325 1.92 -9.87 36.37
N VAL A 326 0.79 -9.30 35.99
CA VAL A 326 -0.42 -9.12 36.79
C VAL A 326 -1.64 -9.64 36.05
N LYS A 327 -2.61 -10.19 36.81
CA LYS A 327 -3.93 -10.57 36.32
C LYS A 327 -4.97 -9.62 36.88
N VAL A 328 -5.91 -9.19 36.05
CA VAL A 328 -7.03 -8.37 36.48
C VAL A 328 -7.97 -9.24 37.32
N ALA A 329 -8.08 -8.95 38.61
CA ALA A 329 -8.97 -9.67 39.52
C ALA A 329 -10.41 -9.19 39.33
N GLU A 330 -10.62 -7.87 39.29
CA GLU A 330 -11.91 -7.25 39.04
C GLU A 330 -11.73 -5.79 38.58
N VAL A 331 -12.74 -5.27 37.89
CA VAL A 331 -12.90 -3.83 37.64
C VAL A 331 -14.12 -3.36 38.42
N ASP A 332 -13.94 -2.42 39.36
CA ASP A 332 -15.01 -1.94 40.20
C ASP A 332 -15.99 -1.01 39.41
N LYS A 333 -17.16 -0.71 40.00
CA LYS A 333 -18.18 0.15 39.42
C LYS A 333 -17.69 1.60 39.16
N MET A 334 -16.56 1.97 39.72
CA MET A 334 -15.92 3.27 39.54
C MET A 334 -14.77 3.24 38.51
N GLY A 335 -14.60 2.12 37.79
CA GLY A 335 -13.54 1.92 36.80
C GLY A 335 -12.15 1.68 37.41
N ARG A 336 -12.03 1.37 38.71
CA ARG A 336 -10.74 1.05 39.31
C ARG A 336 -10.38 -0.40 39.03
N ILE A 337 -9.15 -0.62 38.58
CA ILE A 337 -8.66 -1.94 38.18
C ILE A 337 -7.91 -2.55 39.37
N ASN A 338 -8.44 -3.62 39.91
CA ASN A 338 -7.83 -4.41 40.97
C ASN A 338 -7.05 -5.58 40.33
N LEU A 339 -5.78 -5.69 40.71
CA LEU A 339 -4.85 -6.67 40.14
C LEU A 339 -4.39 -7.69 41.18
N THR A 340 -3.93 -8.85 40.70
CA THR A 340 -3.25 -9.87 41.50
C THR A 340 -1.96 -10.30 40.83
N MET A 341 -0.91 -10.53 41.63
CA MET A 341 0.38 -11.09 41.21
C MET A 341 0.59 -12.49 41.79
N ARG A 342 -0.39 -13.03 42.49
CA ARG A 342 -0.24 -14.36 43.10
C ARG A 342 -0.02 -15.42 42.03
N PRO A 343 1.02 -16.27 42.14
CA PRO A 343 1.22 -17.39 41.25
C PRO A 343 0.01 -18.30 41.13
N SER A 344 -0.70 -18.53 42.21
CA SER A 344 -1.94 -19.32 42.24
C SER A 344 -3.04 -18.72 41.36
N ASP A 345 -3.22 -17.40 41.37
CA ASP A 345 -4.22 -16.70 40.55
C ASP A 345 -3.82 -16.61 39.06
N LEU A 346 -2.51 -16.65 38.78
CA LEU A 346 -1.95 -16.60 37.40
C LEU A 346 -1.98 -17.99 36.73
N ALA A 347 -1.90 -19.08 37.50
CA ALA A 347 -1.82 -20.46 36.96
C ALA A 347 -3.15 -21.02 36.45
N GLU A 348 -4.30 -20.47 36.85
CA GLU A 348 -5.64 -20.99 36.53
C GLU A 348 -6.10 -20.95 35.06
N LYS A 349 -5.27 -20.55 34.09
CA LYS A 349 -5.66 -20.47 32.67
C LYS A 349 -4.87 -21.35 31.69
N LYS A 350 -4.24 -22.44 32.17
CA LYS A 350 -3.63 -23.41 31.23
C LYS A 350 -4.54 -24.59 30.87
N GLU A 351 -5.64 -24.81 31.58
CA GLU A 351 -6.47 -26.00 31.40
C GLU A 351 -7.72 -25.82 30.50
N GLU A 352 -8.12 -24.59 30.16
CA GLU A 352 -9.35 -24.38 29.32
C GLU A 352 -9.11 -24.21 27.81
N LYS A 353 -7.92 -24.43 27.28
CA LYS A 353 -7.62 -24.32 25.86
C LYS A 353 -7.23 -25.61 25.13
N GLU A 354 -7.29 -26.77 25.82
CA GLU A 354 -7.05 -28.07 25.16
C GLU A 354 -8.31 -28.96 25.00
N GLU A 355 -9.51 -28.48 25.33
CA GLU A 355 -10.77 -29.16 25.02
C GLU A 355 -11.76 -28.21 24.37
N ASN A 356 -11.53 -27.87 23.08
CA ASN A 356 -12.63 -27.61 22.11
C ASN A 356 -12.07 -27.47 20.69
#